data_56636efd45bb4be9b83ae8afcae9fa77
#
_entry.id   56636efd45bb4be9b83ae8afcae9fa77
#
_cell.length_a   1.000
_cell.length_b   1.000
_cell.length_c   1.000
_cell.angle_alpha   90.00
_cell.angle_beta   90.00
_cell.angle_gamma   90.00
#
_symmetry.space_group_name_H-M   'P 1'
#
loop_
_entity.id
_entity.type
_entity.pdbx_description
1 polymer ?
#
loop_
_entity_poly.entity_id
_entity_poly.type
_entity_poly.pdbx_seq_one_letter_code
_entity_poly.pdbx_strand_id
1 'polypeptide(L)'
;MTTIVFNGSYLTKKNTGIGVVSKNLVNSLSSHKTTTLIPENIGIKGDIYIPNNLSPGSGIINHLRRLHWLQSSVPKIMKDLNAEYFLSPLLEAPLFTNFKSIVLAHDVIPIRYPSISFLTLYHLIYIPLILKQSKIVLCNSVSTANDLNRFYKVPMQKLYPISLGFD
;
A
#
# COMPACT_ATOMS: atom_id res chain seq x y z
N MET A 1 6.05 0.97 -22.72
CA MET A 1 6.00 1.98 -21.64
C MET A 1 5.40 1.32 -20.42
N THR A 2 6.08 1.34 -19.28
CA THR A 2 5.65 0.70 -18.03
C THR A 2 4.42 1.42 -17.48
N THR A 3 3.34 0.68 -17.20
CA THR A 3 2.11 1.23 -16.62
C THR A 3 2.06 0.90 -15.14
N ILE A 4 1.85 1.92 -14.30
CA ILE A 4 1.73 1.81 -12.86
C ILE A 4 0.28 2.05 -12.45
N VAL A 5 -0.26 1.24 -11.56
CA VAL A 5 -1.55 1.48 -10.90
C VAL A 5 -1.27 1.85 -9.44
N PHE A 6 -1.71 3.04 -9.03
CA PHE A 6 -1.55 3.52 -7.67
C PHE A 6 -2.80 3.26 -6.82
N ASN A 7 -2.59 2.66 -5.66
CA ASN A 7 -3.65 2.40 -4.69
C ASN A 7 -3.94 3.64 -3.83
N GLY A 8 -4.93 4.42 -4.20
CA GLY A 8 -5.42 5.57 -3.43
C GLY A 8 -6.55 5.26 -2.45
N SER A 9 -6.87 3.99 -2.18
CA SER A 9 -7.98 3.60 -1.27
C SER A 9 -7.83 4.15 0.16
N TYR A 10 -6.64 4.59 0.53
CA TYR A 10 -6.32 5.24 1.81
C TYR A 10 -6.57 6.74 1.84
N LEU A 11 -6.81 7.34 0.71
CA LEU A 11 -7.09 8.77 0.65
C LEU A 11 -8.44 9.05 1.30
N THR A 12 -8.45 10.05 2.15
CA THR A 12 -9.65 10.53 2.85
C THR A 12 -9.71 12.05 2.81
N LYS A 13 -10.87 12.63 3.12
CA LYS A 13 -11.01 14.10 3.31
C LYS A 13 -10.18 14.61 4.48
N LYS A 14 -9.95 13.77 5.50
CA LYS A 14 -9.15 14.13 6.67
C LYS A 14 -7.66 13.98 6.34
N ASN A 15 -6.86 14.95 6.70
CA ASN A 15 -5.42 14.87 6.59
C ASN A 15 -4.88 13.91 7.69
N THR A 16 -4.49 12.72 7.25
CA THR A 16 -3.73 11.76 8.07
C THR A 16 -2.32 11.68 7.53
N GLY A 17 -1.34 11.28 8.33
CA GLY A 17 0.05 11.14 7.85
C GLY A 17 0.15 10.26 6.59
N ILE A 18 -0.55 9.11 6.58
CA ILE A 18 -0.61 8.23 5.41
C ILE A 18 -1.31 8.93 4.22
N GLY A 19 -2.36 9.71 4.49
CA GLY A 19 -3.07 10.47 3.47
C GLY A 19 -2.18 11.54 2.81
N VAL A 20 -1.36 12.25 3.59
CA VAL A 20 -0.39 13.24 3.07
C VAL A 20 0.64 12.55 2.19
N VAL A 21 1.26 11.48 2.68
CA VAL A 21 2.23 10.69 1.88
C VAL A 21 1.60 10.19 0.58
N SER A 22 0.37 9.67 0.63
CA SER A 22 -0.33 9.18 -0.55
C SER A 22 -0.62 10.30 -1.56
N LYS A 23 -1.04 11.49 -1.11
CA LYS A 23 -1.25 12.67 -1.98
C LYS A 23 0.05 13.10 -2.64
N ASN A 24 1.14 13.19 -1.89
CA ASN A 24 2.44 13.59 -2.41
C ASN A 24 2.97 12.57 -3.43
N LEU A 25 2.78 11.26 -3.19
CA LEU A 25 3.10 10.22 -4.16
C LEU A 25 2.28 10.37 -5.45
N VAL A 26 0.96 10.58 -5.36
CA VAL A 26 0.11 10.81 -6.54
C VAL A 26 0.62 12.00 -7.35
N ASN A 27 0.90 13.13 -6.68
CA ASN A 27 1.38 14.34 -7.35
C ASN A 27 2.74 14.11 -8.04
N SER A 28 3.66 13.41 -7.37
CA SER A 28 4.99 13.10 -7.92
C SER A 28 4.93 12.12 -9.10
N LEU A 29 3.93 11.24 -9.12
CA LEU A 29 3.75 10.25 -10.18
C LEU A 29 2.95 10.78 -11.38
N SER A 30 2.37 11.97 -11.30
CA SER A 30 1.55 12.57 -12.37
C SER A 30 2.30 12.76 -13.70
N SER A 31 3.63 12.84 -13.67
CA SER A 31 4.49 12.89 -14.86
C SER A 31 4.75 11.53 -15.51
N HIS A 32 4.37 10.43 -14.87
CA HIS A 32 4.55 9.06 -15.33
C HIS A 32 3.22 8.47 -15.81
N LYS A 33 3.26 7.41 -16.62
CA LYS A 33 2.04 6.69 -17.01
C LYS A 33 1.48 5.92 -15.80
N THR A 34 0.82 6.66 -14.91
CA THR A 34 0.24 6.15 -13.68
C THR A 34 -1.27 6.31 -13.72
N THR A 35 -1.99 5.23 -13.43
CA THR A 35 -3.45 5.24 -13.23
C THR A 35 -3.73 5.21 -11.74
N THR A 36 -4.49 6.17 -11.24
CA THR A 36 -4.80 6.32 -9.82
C THR A 36 -6.18 5.77 -9.49
N LEU A 37 -6.26 4.89 -8.48
CA LEU A 37 -7.52 4.38 -7.93
C LEU A 37 -7.91 5.22 -6.72
N ILE A 38 -8.94 6.05 -6.83
CA ILE A 38 -9.28 7.05 -5.82
C ILE A 38 -10.74 6.91 -5.39
N PRO A 39 -11.08 6.99 -4.08
CA PRO A 39 -12.46 7.01 -3.61
C PRO A 39 -13.26 8.18 -4.17
N GLU A 40 -14.52 7.95 -4.55
CA GLU A 40 -15.35 8.92 -5.30
C GLU A 40 -15.53 10.27 -4.59
N ASN A 41 -15.69 10.30 -3.28
CA ASN A 41 -16.19 11.49 -2.55
C ASN A 41 -15.10 12.24 -1.74
N ILE A 42 -13.83 12.15 -2.13
CA ILE A 42 -12.76 12.81 -1.37
C ILE A 42 -12.29 14.15 -1.94
N GLY A 43 -12.84 14.57 -3.10
CA GLY A 43 -12.49 15.85 -3.73
C GLY A 43 -11.10 15.86 -4.40
N ILE A 44 -10.52 14.70 -4.66
CA ILE A 44 -9.27 14.54 -5.43
C ILE A 44 -9.65 13.90 -6.76
N LYS A 45 -9.11 14.44 -7.86
CA LYS A 45 -9.30 13.86 -9.19
C LYS A 45 -8.52 12.56 -9.29
N GLY A 46 -9.19 11.48 -9.68
CA GLY A 46 -8.62 10.17 -9.96
C GLY A 46 -8.90 9.73 -11.39
N ASP A 47 -8.16 8.73 -11.85
CA ASP A 47 -8.39 8.14 -13.17
C ASP A 47 -9.50 7.08 -13.11
N ILE A 48 -9.55 6.33 -12.02
CA ILE A 48 -10.60 5.33 -11.74
C ILE A 48 -11.15 5.57 -10.34
N TYR A 49 -12.45 5.74 -10.25
CA TYR A 49 -13.12 5.89 -8.96
C TYR A 49 -13.46 4.53 -8.35
N ILE A 50 -13.19 4.41 -7.05
CA ILE A 50 -13.39 3.20 -6.25
C ILE A 50 -14.36 3.45 -5.09
N PRO A 51 -14.96 2.40 -4.49
CA PRO A 51 -15.92 2.56 -3.39
C PRO A 51 -15.35 3.33 -2.18
N ASN A 52 -16.15 4.24 -1.62
CA ASN A 52 -15.75 5.08 -0.48
C ASN A 52 -15.57 4.31 0.85
N ASN A 53 -16.15 3.12 0.95
CA ASN A 53 -16.14 2.29 2.15
C ASN A 53 -14.87 1.43 2.31
N LEU A 54 -13.83 1.71 1.52
CA LEU A 54 -12.53 1.06 1.59
C LEU A 54 -11.53 1.83 2.47
N SER A 55 -11.81 3.12 2.75
CA SER A 55 -10.86 3.95 3.51
C SER A 55 -10.69 3.48 4.96
N PRO A 56 -9.50 3.66 5.54
CA PRO A 56 -9.25 3.37 6.94
C PRO A 56 -10.05 4.32 7.83
N GLY A 57 -10.61 3.83 8.91
CA GLY A 57 -11.24 4.70 9.91
C GLY A 57 -12.42 4.12 10.65
N SER A 58 -12.97 2.98 10.27
CA SER A 58 -14.13 2.39 10.93
C SER A 58 -13.97 0.89 11.22
N GLY A 59 -12.85 0.52 11.86
CA GLY A 59 -12.70 -0.80 12.46
C GLY A 59 -12.35 -1.94 11.49
N ILE A 60 -12.37 -3.15 12.03
CA ILE A 60 -11.94 -4.40 11.37
C ILE A 60 -12.74 -4.68 10.09
N ILE A 61 -14.02 -4.36 10.06
CA ILE A 61 -14.91 -4.64 8.91
C ILE A 61 -14.43 -3.91 7.64
N ASN A 62 -14.08 -2.64 7.74
CA ASN A 62 -13.58 -1.89 6.59
C ASN A 62 -12.20 -2.37 6.14
N HIS A 63 -11.37 -2.79 7.08
CA HIS A 63 -10.09 -3.41 6.77
C HIS A 63 -10.30 -4.72 5.97
N LEU A 64 -11.17 -5.62 6.43
CA LEU A 64 -11.49 -6.86 5.73
C LEU A 64 -12.12 -6.60 4.35
N ARG A 65 -13.02 -5.60 4.25
CA ARG A 65 -13.62 -5.19 2.97
C ARG A 65 -12.55 -4.69 1.98
N ARG A 66 -11.61 -3.89 2.46
CA ARG A 66 -10.47 -3.43 1.63
C ARG A 66 -9.58 -4.60 1.20
N LEU A 67 -9.24 -5.52 2.10
CA LEU A 67 -8.48 -6.72 1.75
C LEU A 67 -9.21 -7.57 0.70
N HIS A 68 -10.51 -7.77 0.87
CA HIS A 68 -11.31 -8.48 -0.13
C HIS A 68 -11.30 -7.76 -1.49
N TRP A 69 -11.48 -6.44 -1.50
CA TRP A 69 -11.41 -5.63 -2.72
C TRP A 69 -10.04 -5.72 -3.39
N LEU A 70 -8.96 -5.67 -2.63
CA LEU A 70 -7.60 -5.84 -3.14
C LEU A 70 -7.44 -7.20 -3.83
N GLN A 71 -7.99 -8.29 -3.27
CA GLN A 71 -7.86 -9.62 -3.86
C GLN A 71 -8.78 -9.86 -5.06
N SER A 72 -9.95 -9.24 -5.11
CA SER A 72 -10.98 -9.51 -6.13
C SER A 72 -11.01 -8.50 -7.28
N SER A 73 -10.91 -7.21 -6.98
CA SER A 73 -11.11 -6.13 -7.97
C SER A 73 -9.79 -5.64 -8.57
N VAL A 74 -8.75 -5.48 -7.76
CA VAL A 74 -7.46 -4.96 -8.25
C VAL A 74 -6.84 -5.86 -9.33
N PRO A 75 -6.81 -7.20 -9.22
CA PRO A 75 -6.28 -8.03 -10.31
C PRO A 75 -7.01 -7.88 -11.65
N LYS A 76 -8.32 -7.63 -11.62
CA LYS A 76 -9.11 -7.35 -12.83
C LYS A 76 -8.69 -6.01 -13.44
N ILE A 77 -8.65 -4.95 -12.62
CA ILE A 77 -8.21 -3.62 -13.06
C ILE A 77 -6.80 -3.67 -13.66
N MET A 78 -5.86 -4.35 -13.00
CA MET A 78 -4.49 -4.53 -13.50
C MET A 78 -4.46 -5.21 -14.86
N LYS A 79 -5.28 -6.25 -15.04
CA LYS A 79 -5.40 -6.98 -16.32
C LYS A 79 -6.00 -6.10 -17.42
N ASP A 80 -7.09 -5.40 -17.14
CA ASP A 80 -7.79 -4.55 -18.11
C ASP A 80 -6.92 -3.38 -18.59
N LEU A 81 -6.08 -2.85 -17.70
CA LEU A 81 -5.11 -1.79 -18.02
C LEU A 81 -3.80 -2.32 -18.61
N ASN A 82 -3.61 -3.63 -18.68
CA ASN A 82 -2.33 -4.26 -18.99
C ASN A 82 -1.18 -3.65 -18.16
N ALA A 83 -1.41 -3.47 -16.87
CA ALA A 83 -0.50 -2.79 -15.97
C ALA A 83 0.54 -3.75 -15.39
N GLU A 84 1.80 -3.28 -15.32
CA GLU A 84 2.92 -4.08 -14.86
C GLU A 84 3.18 -3.93 -13.35
N TYR A 85 2.94 -2.73 -12.80
CA TYR A 85 3.24 -2.42 -11.41
C TYR A 85 2.00 -1.95 -10.66
N PHE A 86 1.83 -2.50 -9.45
CA PHE A 86 0.87 -2.02 -8.45
C PHE A 86 1.63 -1.34 -7.33
N LEU A 87 1.40 -0.05 -7.11
CA LEU A 87 2.02 0.73 -6.04
C LEU A 87 1.02 1.01 -4.93
N SER A 88 1.33 0.53 -3.73
CA SER A 88 0.51 0.75 -2.54
C SER A 88 1.26 1.59 -1.49
N PRO A 89 0.65 2.66 -0.95
CA PRO A 89 1.25 3.48 0.11
C PRO A 89 1.26 2.78 1.48
N LEU A 90 0.89 1.51 1.54
CA LEU A 90 0.95 0.65 2.72
C LEU A 90 1.43 -0.75 2.37
N LEU A 91 1.68 -1.58 3.41
CA LEU A 91 2.01 -3.00 3.27
C LEU A 91 0.77 -3.84 2.92
N GLU A 92 0.04 -3.41 1.89
CA GLU A 92 -1.14 -4.10 1.39
C GLU A 92 -1.09 -4.18 -0.14
N ALA A 93 -1.23 -5.39 -0.68
CA ALA A 93 -1.30 -5.66 -2.10
C ALA A 93 -2.07 -6.95 -2.36
N PRO A 94 -2.57 -7.18 -3.58
CA PRO A 94 -3.10 -8.48 -3.95
C PRO A 94 -2.04 -9.58 -3.84
N LEU A 95 -2.45 -10.77 -3.36
CA LEU A 95 -1.59 -11.94 -3.26
C LEU A 95 -1.72 -12.81 -4.51
N PHE A 96 -0.67 -13.60 -4.79
CA PHE A 96 -0.65 -14.60 -5.86
C PHE A 96 -0.96 -14.03 -7.25
N THR A 97 -0.34 -12.90 -7.57
CA THR A 97 -0.55 -12.18 -8.84
C THR A 97 0.67 -12.24 -9.74
N ASN A 98 0.47 -12.03 -11.05
CA ASN A 98 1.54 -12.00 -12.04
C ASN A 98 2.17 -10.62 -12.23
N PHE A 99 1.55 -9.55 -11.72
CA PHE A 99 2.13 -8.22 -11.75
C PHE A 99 3.03 -7.97 -10.53
N LYS A 100 3.88 -6.97 -10.63
CA LYS A 100 4.85 -6.62 -9.58
C LYS A 100 4.25 -5.64 -8.60
N SER A 101 4.30 -5.96 -7.30
CA SER A 101 3.87 -5.03 -6.25
C SER A 101 5.04 -4.24 -5.69
N ILE A 102 4.82 -2.94 -5.50
CA ILE A 102 5.66 -2.01 -4.76
C ILE A 102 4.84 -1.54 -3.57
N VAL A 103 5.35 -1.73 -2.37
CA VAL A 103 4.62 -1.39 -1.13
C VAL A 103 5.45 -0.46 -0.26
N LEU A 104 4.79 0.42 0.52
CA LEU A 104 5.45 1.31 1.47
C LEU A 104 5.21 0.84 2.89
N ALA A 105 6.30 0.63 3.62
CA ALA A 105 6.30 0.32 5.05
C ALA A 105 6.51 1.59 5.86
N HIS A 106 5.53 1.94 6.71
CA HIS A 106 5.62 3.05 7.65
C HIS A 106 6.28 2.65 8.97
N ASP A 107 5.84 1.52 9.52
CA ASP A 107 6.40 0.95 10.74
C ASP A 107 6.10 -0.55 10.85
N VAL A 108 6.66 -1.18 11.87
CA VAL A 108 6.41 -2.58 12.24
C VAL A 108 6.09 -2.69 13.75
N ILE A 109 5.51 -1.63 14.31
CA ILE A 109 5.17 -1.54 15.74
C ILE A 109 4.41 -2.76 16.25
N PRO A 110 3.39 -3.31 15.53
CA PRO A 110 2.64 -4.47 16.03
C PRO A 110 3.47 -5.75 16.20
N ILE A 111 4.60 -5.86 15.50
CA ILE A 111 5.53 -6.99 15.69
C ILE A 111 6.59 -6.68 16.74
N ARG A 112 7.04 -5.42 16.80
CA ARG A 112 8.03 -5.00 17.78
C ARG A 112 7.47 -5.03 19.22
N TYR A 113 6.18 -4.69 19.35
CA TYR A 113 5.44 -4.68 20.62
C TYR A 113 4.11 -5.45 20.43
N PRO A 114 4.16 -6.80 20.40
CA PRO A 114 2.99 -7.61 20.11
C PRO A 114 1.95 -7.51 21.22
N SER A 115 0.70 -7.38 20.84
CA SER A 115 -0.48 -7.47 21.71
C SER A 115 -1.44 -8.51 21.16
N ILE A 116 -2.33 -9.04 21.97
CA ILE A 116 -3.40 -9.94 21.48
C ILE A 116 -4.42 -9.09 20.74
N SER A 117 -4.21 -8.92 19.43
CA SER A 117 -5.08 -8.10 18.58
C SER A 117 -5.15 -8.65 17.15
N PHE A 118 -6.22 -8.28 16.45
CA PHE A 118 -6.35 -8.54 15.02
C PHE A 118 -5.17 -7.99 14.22
N LEU A 119 -4.66 -6.82 14.58
CA LEU A 119 -3.55 -6.18 13.90
C LEU A 119 -2.26 -6.99 14.03
N THR A 120 -1.98 -7.54 15.20
CA THR A 120 -0.82 -8.42 15.40
C THR A 120 -0.96 -9.70 14.57
N LEU A 121 -2.14 -10.33 14.55
CA LEU A 121 -2.39 -11.51 13.72
C LEU A 121 -2.22 -11.20 12.22
N TYR A 122 -2.72 -10.06 11.77
CA TYR A 122 -2.52 -9.57 10.41
C TYR A 122 -1.04 -9.42 10.07
N HIS A 123 -0.24 -8.84 10.96
CA HIS A 123 1.20 -8.69 10.80
C HIS A 123 1.95 -10.02 10.82
N LEU A 124 1.46 -11.03 11.54
CA LEU A 124 2.09 -12.36 11.59
C LEU A 124 1.79 -13.22 10.35
N ILE A 125 0.61 -13.08 9.76
CA ILE A 125 0.15 -13.96 8.68
C ILE A 125 0.20 -13.27 7.32
N TYR A 126 -0.43 -12.10 7.19
CA TYR A 126 -0.63 -11.48 5.89
C TYR A 126 0.59 -10.67 5.43
N ILE A 127 1.19 -9.89 6.31
CA ILE A 127 2.35 -9.06 5.96
C ILE A 127 3.55 -9.87 5.44
N PRO A 128 3.93 -11.03 6.03
CA PRO A 128 5.00 -11.86 5.46
C PRO A 128 4.75 -12.28 4.01
N LEU A 129 3.51 -12.61 3.66
CA LEU A 129 3.15 -12.99 2.30
C LEU A 129 3.30 -11.81 1.34
N ILE A 130 2.84 -10.62 1.73
CA ILE A 130 3.03 -9.38 0.95
C ILE A 130 4.52 -9.08 0.74
N LEU A 131 5.31 -9.09 1.81
CA LEU A 131 6.75 -8.80 1.74
C LEU A 131 7.50 -9.81 0.87
N LYS A 132 7.14 -11.09 0.95
CA LYS A 132 7.73 -12.16 0.14
C LYS A 132 7.51 -11.93 -1.35
N GLN A 133 6.28 -11.60 -1.76
CA GLN A 133 5.92 -11.43 -3.17
C GLN A 133 6.25 -10.05 -3.73
N SER A 134 6.35 -9.01 -2.89
CA SER A 134 6.65 -7.65 -3.35
C SER A 134 8.00 -7.59 -4.07
N LYS A 135 8.04 -6.88 -5.19
CA LYS A 135 9.27 -6.63 -5.96
C LYS A 135 10.17 -5.63 -5.24
N ILE A 136 9.56 -4.59 -4.67
CA ILE A 136 10.21 -3.49 -3.95
C ILE A 136 9.40 -3.20 -2.70
N VAL A 137 10.10 -2.94 -1.60
CA VAL A 137 9.54 -2.44 -0.35
C VAL A 137 10.19 -1.10 -0.04
N LEU A 138 9.45 -0.03 -0.21
CA LEU A 138 9.85 1.30 0.21
C LEU A 138 9.73 1.39 1.74
N CYS A 139 10.68 2.02 2.39
CA CYS A 139 10.68 2.18 3.84
C CYS A 139 10.80 3.67 4.16
N ASN A 140 9.97 4.18 5.05
CA ASN A 140 10.02 5.59 5.46
C ASN A 140 11.28 5.95 6.26
N SER A 141 12.09 4.97 6.64
CA SER A 141 13.37 5.17 7.34
C SER A 141 14.28 3.94 7.21
N VAL A 142 15.57 4.15 7.46
CA VAL A 142 16.56 3.08 7.59
C VAL A 142 16.20 2.15 8.76
N SER A 143 15.67 2.69 9.86
CA SER A 143 15.21 1.89 11.01
C SER A 143 14.11 0.91 10.61
N THR A 144 13.10 1.35 9.84
CA THR A 144 12.03 0.50 9.32
C THR A 144 12.59 -0.61 8.43
N ALA A 145 13.55 -0.30 7.55
CA ALA A 145 14.20 -1.31 6.72
C ALA A 145 14.93 -2.36 7.56
N ASN A 146 15.68 -1.94 8.57
CA ASN A 146 16.37 -2.85 9.48
C ASN A 146 15.38 -3.74 10.27
N ASP A 147 14.27 -3.19 10.73
CA ASP A 147 13.23 -3.95 11.42
C ASP A 147 12.57 -4.97 10.48
N LEU A 148 12.27 -4.62 9.24
CA LEU A 148 11.74 -5.56 8.24
C LEU A 148 12.72 -6.70 7.95
N ASN A 149 14.01 -6.40 7.83
CA ASN A 149 15.04 -7.43 7.69
C ASN A 149 15.11 -8.31 8.95
N ARG A 150 15.12 -7.71 10.14
CA ARG A 150 15.25 -8.41 11.43
C ARG A 150 14.06 -9.33 11.71
N PHE A 151 12.84 -8.82 11.62
CA PHE A 151 11.62 -9.52 12.06
C PHE A 151 11.03 -10.42 10.98
N TYR A 152 11.05 -9.97 9.71
CA TYR A 152 10.44 -10.69 8.59
C TYR A 152 11.44 -11.35 7.65
N LYS A 153 12.76 -11.20 7.91
CA LYS A 153 13.84 -11.75 7.07
C LYS A 153 13.75 -11.28 5.60
N VAL A 154 13.24 -10.08 5.38
CA VAL A 154 13.21 -9.49 4.03
C VAL A 154 14.64 -9.18 3.58
N PRO A 155 15.09 -9.64 2.40
CA PRO A 155 16.42 -9.33 1.90
C PRO A 155 16.63 -7.82 1.74
N MET A 156 17.80 -7.31 2.17
CA MET A 156 18.09 -5.86 2.09
C MET A 156 17.99 -5.31 0.67
N GLN A 157 18.25 -6.13 -0.34
CA GLN A 157 18.16 -5.73 -1.76
C GLN A 157 16.73 -5.38 -2.21
N LYS A 158 15.71 -5.79 -1.44
CA LYS A 158 14.30 -5.40 -1.67
C LYS A 158 13.89 -4.15 -0.91
N LEU A 159 14.68 -3.70 0.07
CA LEU A 159 14.35 -2.63 1.01
C LEU A 159 14.98 -1.32 0.55
N TYR A 160 14.16 -0.33 0.29
CA TYR A 160 14.59 0.99 -0.18
C TYR A 160 14.14 2.07 0.79
N PRO A 161 15.03 2.51 1.71
CA PRO A 161 14.74 3.65 2.56
C PRO A 161 14.56 4.91 1.70
N ILE A 162 13.43 5.60 1.89
CA ILE A 162 13.12 6.87 1.23
C ILE A 162 12.86 7.93 2.30
N SER A 163 13.33 9.16 2.06
CA SER A 163 12.93 10.28 2.89
C SER A 163 11.51 10.69 2.49
N LEU A 164 10.59 10.68 3.45
CA LEU A 164 9.30 11.32 3.26
C LEU A 164 9.57 12.83 3.36
N GLY A 165 9.34 13.56 2.26
CA GLY A 165 9.54 15.01 2.24
C GLY A 165 8.72 15.72 3.30
N PHE A 166 9.20 16.87 3.75
CA PHE A 166 8.48 17.81 4.61
C PHE A 166 7.96 18.95 3.71
N ASP A 167 6.74 19.37 3.94
CA ASP A 167 6.19 20.63 3.39
C ASP A 167 6.57 21.79 4.32
#